data_957ff35a1bbdd83e2572e6da6d40bacb
#
_entry.id   957ff35a1bbdd83e2572e6da6d40bacb
#
_cell.length_a   1.000
_cell.length_b   1.000
_cell.length_c   1.000
_cell.angle_alpha   90.00
_cell.angle_beta   90.00
_cell.angle_gamma   90.00
#
_symmetry.space_group_name_H-M   'P 1'
#
loop_
_entity.id
_entity.type
_entity.pdbx_description
1 polymer ?
#
loop_
_entity_poly.entity_id
_entity_poly.type
_entity_poly.pdbx_seq_one_letter_code
_entity_poly.pdbx_strand_id
1 'polypeptide(L)'
;MKLIRLSLQILSYGFFLTCFFACKDNPAGSQNGGLNSQLIIVDHNATNIALIPARWINDAKAKLRIAYGHTSHGSQIISGMDGLASFKGDQYSFNNTGANGALILKDTPFSGASDLGNPDRVSWANATQAYLNANQDINVIIWSWCGQVSGADSSDILTYLGLMSSLEQEYPNVRFVYMTGHLDGSGRDGNLHQRNQQIRNFCQTYNKILYDFADIESYDPDGLVNYMELGANDNCDYDNNGVSMNWAKQWQSTHTKDVDWYDCGAAHSQPLNGNRKAYAAWWLWARLAGWSGV
;
A
#
# COMPACT_ATOMS: atom_id res chain seq x y z
N MET A 1 22.27 -79.19 43.17
CA MET A 1 22.93 -78.07 42.43
C MET A 1 21.85 -77.20 41.78
N LYS A 2 21.52 -76.09 42.36
CA LYS A 2 20.51 -75.12 41.82
C LYS A 2 21.27 -73.99 41.15
N LEU A 3 21.08 -73.82 39.83
CA LEU A 3 21.59 -72.65 39.09
C LEU A 3 20.64 -71.52 39.31
N ILE A 4 21.15 -70.41 39.86
CA ILE A 4 20.49 -69.17 40.00
C ILE A 4 20.72 -68.39 38.70
N ARG A 5 19.65 -68.05 37.93
CA ARG A 5 19.72 -67.18 36.80
C ARG A 5 19.53 -65.75 37.32
N LEU A 6 20.55 -64.94 37.14
CA LEU A 6 20.53 -63.48 37.36
C LEU A 6 19.97 -62.83 36.11
N SER A 7 18.80 -62.20 36.21
CA SER A 7 18.24 -61.37 35.12
C SER A 7 18.69 -59.90 35.29
N LEU A 8 19.46 -59.46 34.33
CA LEU A 8 19.93 -58.10 34.22
C LEU A 8 18.80 -57.22 33.59
N GLN A 9 18.18 -56.38 34.40
CA GLN A 9 17.27 -55.35 33.87
C GLN A 9 18.09 -54.15 33.41
N ILE A 10 18.10 -53.91 32.10
CA ILE A 10 18.67 -52.70 31.50
C ILE A 10 17.59 -51.58 31.60
N LEU A 11 17.80 -50.62 32.48
CA LEU A 11 17.01 -49.39 32.54
C LEU A 11 17.46 -48.47 31.41
N SER A 12 16.67 -48.36 30.33
CA SER A 12 16.89 -47.38 29.28
C SER A 12 16.33 -46.02 29.74
N TYR A 13 17.20 -45.11 30.12
CA TYR A 13 16.85 -43.69 30.29
C TYR A 13 16.63 -43.06 28.93
N GLY A 14 15.38 -42.88 28.54
CA GLY A 14 15.00 -42.06 27.41
C GLY A 14 15.27 -40.59 27.74
N PHE A 15 16.29 -40.06 27.10
CA PHE A 15 16.58 -38.63 27.14
C PHE A 15 15.55 -37.90 26.22
N PHE A 16 14.46 -37.40 26.81
CA PHE A 16 13.56 -36.49 26.13
C PHE A 16 14.25 -35.15 25.99
N LEU A 17 14.82 -34.89 24.80
CA LEU A 17 15.32 -33.58 24.42
C LEU A 17 14.10 -32.69 24.08
N THR A 18 13.57 -31.99 25.08
CA THR A 18 12.58 -30.94 24.85
C THR A 18 13.31 -29.76 24.24
N CYS A 19 13.20 -29.58 22.93
CA CYS A 19 13.54 -28.35 22.26
C CYS A 19 12.59 -27.24 22.75
N PHE A 20 13.01 -26.50 23.77
CA PHE A 20 12.43 -25.20 24.03
C PHE A 20 12.82 -24.28 22.88
N PHE A 21 11.89 -24.02 21.97
CA PHE A 21 11.95 -22.82 21.17
C PHE A 21 11.77 -21.64 22.14
N ALA A 22 12.89 -21.12 22.61
CA ALA A 22 12.89 -19.82 23.24
C ALA A 22 12.46 -18.82 22.16
N CYS A 23 11.21 -18.34 22.23
CA CYS A 23 10.89 -17.04 21.68
C CYS A 23 11.90 -16.08 22.32
N LYS A 24 12.83 -15.59 21.53
CA LYS A 24 13.62 -14.43 21.93
C LYS A 24 12.62 -13.29 22.08
N ASP A 25 12.32 -12.96 23.33
CA ASP A 25 11.70 -11.68 23.66
C ASP A 25 12.56 -10.61 22.98
N ASN A 26 11.92 -9.87 22.08
CA ASN A 26 12.52 -8.69 21.51
C ASN A 26 12.84 -7.77 22.69
N PRO A 27 14.10 -7.41 22.95
CA PRO A 27 14.39 -6.44 24.00
C PRO A 27 13.62 -5.18 23.64
N ALA A 28 12.89 -4.63 24.62
CA ALA A 28 12.23 -3.35 24.53
C ALA A 28 13.24 -2.34 23.96
N GLY A 29 13.19 -2.16 22.64
CA GLY A 29 14.08 -1.28 21.93
C GLY A 29 13.76 0.14 22.33
N SER A 30 14.79 0.86 22.68
CA SER A 30 14.91 2.30 22.71
C SER A 30 13.89 2.95 21.74
N GLN A 31 13.09 3.88 22.25
CA GLN A 31 12.22 4.77 21.45
C GLN A 31 13.08 5.77 20.65
N ASN A 32 13.83 5.28 19.68
CA ASN A 32 14.23 6.05 18.53
C ASN A 32 13.21 5.73 17.44
N GLY A 33 12.11 6.47 17.39
CA GLY A 33 11.10 6.35 16.37
C GLY A 33 11.72 6.67 15.01
N GLY A 34 12.17 5.63 14.30
CA GLY A 34 12.62 5.75 12.91
C GLY A 34 11.47 6.27 12.03
N LEU A 35 11.80 6.75 10.84
CA LEU A 35 10.84 7.34 9.90
C LEU A 35 9.66 6.41 9.56
N ASN A 36 9.83 5.10 9.73
CA ASN A 36 8.83 4.06 9.45
C ASN A 36 8.06 3.57 10.68
N SER A 37 8.20 4.23 11.85
CA SER A 37 7.50 3.85 13.09
C SER A 37 6.29 4.75 13.41
N GLN A 38 5.83 5.56 12.47
CA GLN A 38 4.64 6.38 12.60
C GLN A 38 3.48 5.75 11.84
N LEU A 39 2.38 5.44 12.53
CA LEU A 39 1.15 4.99 11.88
C LEU A 39 0.56 6.11 11.02
N ILE A 40 0.54 5.88 9.72
CA ILE A 40 -0.18 6.72 8.75
C ILE A 40 -1.05 5.78 7.91
N ILE A 41 -2.36 5.96 8.00
CA ILE A 41 -3.31 5.25 7.14
C ILE A 41 -3.97 6.28 6.23
N VAL A 42 -3.89 6.02 4.93
CA VAL A 42 -4.53 6.81 3.89
C VAL A 42 -5.59 5.94 3.24
N ASP A 43 -6.83 6.18 3.59
CA ASP A 43 -8.04 5.46 3.19
C ASP A 43 -9.04 6.39 2.50
N HIS A 44 -10.30 5.98 2.34
CA HIS A 44 -11.35 6.81 1.72
C HIS A 44 -11.60 8.14 2.45
N ASN A 45 -11.30 8.25 3.75
CA ASN A 45 -11.42 9.51 4.51
C ASN A 45 -10.31 10.51 4.16
N ALA A 46 -9.22 10.05 3.56
CA ALA A 46 -8.08 10.86 3.14
C ALA A 46 -8.22 11.39 1.69
N THR A 47 -9.42 11.45 1.14
CA THR A 47 -9.68 11.83 -0.25
C THR A 47 -10.26 13.25 -0.42
N ASN A 48 -10.27 14.07 0.64
CA ASN A 48 -10.67 15.47 0.54
C ASN A 48 -9.44 16.38 0.47
N ILE A 49 -9.02 16.71 -0.76
CA ILE A 49 -7.83 17.53 -1.01
C ILE A 49 -7.94 18.97 -0.47
N ALA A 50 -9.17 19.49 -0.30
CA ALA A 50 -9.39 20.84 0.21
C ALA A 50 -9.00 20.99 1.69
N LEU A 51 -8.89 19.90 2.42
CA LEU A 51 -8.46 19.88 3.83
C LEU A 51 -6.95 19.98 3.99
N ILE A 52 -6.17 19.82 2.92
CA ILE A 52 -4.70 19.87 2.98
C ILE A 52 -4.25 21.32 2.91
N PRO A 53 -3.68 21.91 3.98
CA PRO A 53 -3.16 23.26 3.91
C PRO A 53 -2.05 23.40 2.87
N ALA A 54 -2.10 24.47 2.04
CA ALA A 54 -1.17 24.69 0.93
C ALA A 54 0.32 24.58 1.33
N ARG A 55 0.66 25.00 2.55
CA ARG A 55 2.04 24.88 3.07
C ARG A 55 2.55 23.44 3.05
N TRP A 56 1.68 22.45 3.33
CA TRP A 56 2.10 21.03 3.39
C TRP A 56 2.26 20.42 2.01
N ILE A 57 1.51 20.90 1.02
CA ILE A 57 1.76 20.60 -0.39
C ILE A 57 3.15 21.11 -0.79
N ASN A 58 3.47 22.37 -0.46
CA ASN A 58 4.77 22.97 -0.74
C ASN A 58 5.91 22.23 0.02
N ASP A 59 5.67 21.88 1.28
CA ASP A 59 6.62 21.11 2.07
C ASP A 59 6.89 19.72 1.48
N ALA A 60 5.84 19.03 0.97
CA ALA A 60 5.99 17.76 0.27
C ALA A 60 6.87 17.92 -0.98
N LYS A 61 6.60 18.93 -1.80
CA LYS A 61 7.39 19.25 -3.01
C LYS A 61 8.85 19.55 -2.68
N ALA A 62 9.12 20.23 -1.57
CA ALA A 62 10.47 20.60 -1.15
C ALA A 62 11.26 19.41 -0.55
N LYS A 63 10.59 18.53 0.19
CA LYS A 63 11.24 17.53 1.05
C LYS A 63 11.25 16.11 0.48
N LEU A 64 10.24 15.76 -0.34
CA LEU A 64 10.09 14.37 -0.78
C LEU A 64 10.76 14.10 -2.12
N ARG A 65 11.36 12.94 -2.20
CA ARG A 65 11.97 12.35 -3.39
C ARG A 65 11.43 10.93 -3.50
N ILE A 66 10.38 10.76 -4.29
CA ILE A 66 9.56 9.56 -4.33
C ILE A 66 9.98 8.70 -5.51
N ALA A 67 10.09 7.38 -5.31
CA ALA A 67 10.16 6.40 -6.39
C ALA A 67 8.95 5.48 -6.29
N TYR A 68 8.17 5.40 -7.37
CA TYR A 68 6.94 4.63 -7.46
C TYR A 68 7.03 3.55 -8.53
N GLY A 69 6.87 2.29 -8.12
CA GLY A 69 6.84 1.12 -9.00
C GLY A 69 5.41 0.62 -9.19
N HIS A 70 4.98 0.50 -10.45
CA HIS A 70 3.61 0.07 -10.74
C HIS A 70 3.45 -0.42 -12.19
N THR A 71 2.34 -1.11 -12.42
CA THR A 71 1.74 -1.37 -13.73
C THR A 71 0.33 -0.77 -13.79
N SER A 72 -0.56 -1.32 -14.61
CA SER A 72 -1.83 -0.70 -15.02
C SER A 72 -2.69 -0.14 -13.86
N HIS A 73 -3.01 -0.93 -12.82
CA HIS A 73 -3.85 -0.41 -11.72
C HIS A 73 -3.16 0.71 -10.95
N GLY A 74 -1.87 0.57 -10.67
CA GLY A 74 -1.10 1.61 -10.00
C GLY A 74 -0.98 2.90 -10.82
N SER A 75 -1.03 2.83 -12.16
CA SER A 75 -1.00 4.04 -13.01
C SER A 75 -2.17 4.98 -12.78
N GLN A 76 -3.26 4.52 -12.15
CA GLN A 76 -4.41 5.36 -11.79
C GLN A 76 -4.00 6.52 -10.85
N ILE A 77 -3.01 6.31 -9.97
CA ILE A 77 -2.47 7.38 -9.12
C ILE A 77 -1.80 8.44 -9.98
N ILE A 78 -0.91 8.04 -10.90
CA ILE A 78 -0.18 8.97 -11.77
C ILE A 78 -1.13 9.72 -12.70
N SER A 79 -2.00 9.00 -13.41
CA SER A 79 -2.99 9.62 -14.31
C SER A 79 -3.94 10.56 -13.58
N GLY A 80 -4.34 10.19 -12.36
CA GLY A 80 -5.13 11.03 -11.49
C GLY A 80 -4.38 12.31 -11.08
N MET A 81 -3.09 12.20 -10.70
CA MET A 81 -2.25 13.33 -10.34
C MET A 81 -1.98 14.27 -11.52
N ASP A 82 -1.78 13.74 -12.74
CA ASP A 82 -1.65 14.53 -13.98
C ASP A 82 -2.94 15.31 -14.27
N GLY A 83 -4.09 14.64 -14.16
CA GLY A 83 -5.39 15.28 -14.29
C GLY A 83 -5.61 16.36 -13.23
N LEU A 84 -5.20 16.12 -11.99
CA LEU A 84 -5.30 17.10 -10.90
C LEU A 84 -4.45 18.34 -11.15
N ALA A 85 -3.21 18.16 -11.61
CA ALA A 85 -2.34 19.27 -11.96
C ALA A 85 -2.94 20.12 -13.11
N SER A 86 -3.57 19.48 -14.08
CA SER A 86 -4.29 20.17 -15.15
C SER A 86 -5.54 20.89 -14.63
N PHE A 87 -6.27 20.30 -13.68
CA PHE A 87 -7.52 20.82 -13.14
C PHE A 87 -7.31 21.95 -12.10
N LYS A 88 -6.32 21.79 -11.20
CA LYS A 88 -6.07 22.72 -10.08
C LYS A 88 -4.77 23.52 -10.18
N GLY A 89 -3.99 23.29 -11.24
CA GLY A 89 -2.79 24.06 -11.55
C GLY A 89 -1.51 23.57 -10.87
N ASP A 90 -0.46 24.36 -11.01
CA ASP A 90 0.93 24.04 -10.65
C ASP A 90 1.16 23.70 -9.17
N GLN A 91 0.22 24.05 -8.30
CA GLN A 91 0.27 23.63 -6.90
C GLN A 91 0.43 22.13 -6.76
N TYR A 92 -0.21 21.37 -7.64
CA TYR A 92 -0.20 19.89 -7.64
C TYR A 92 0.72 19.30 -8.70
N SER A 93 1.65 20.08 -9.24
CA SER A 93 2.61 19.60 -10.24
C SER A 93 3.62 18.64 -9.65
N PHE A 94 3.96 17.62 -10.42
CA PHE A 94 5.03 16.66 -10.12
C PHE A 94 5.79 16.33 -11.40
N ASN A 95 7.04 15.91 -11.27
CA ASN A 95 7.85 15.39 -12.38
C ASN A 95 9.07 14.65 -11.85
N ASN A 96 9.85 14.06 -12.76
CA ASN A 96 11.02 13.27 -12.41
C ASN A 96 12.19 14.08 -11.79
N THR A 97 12.21 15.41 -11.92
CA THR A 97 13.40 16.23 -11.57
C THR A 97 13.13 17.30 -10.54
N GLY A 98 11.87 17.60 -10.23
CA GLY A 98 11.49 18.74 -9.40
C GLY A 98 11.60 20.10 -10.13
N ALA A 99 11.74 20.06 -11.47
CA ALA A 99 11.79 21.30 -12.27
C ALA A 99 10.54 22.13 -12.03
N ASN A 100 10.70 23.45 -12.06
CA ASN A 100 9.64 24.44 -11.79
C ASN A 100 8.98 24.30 -10.40
N GLY A 101 9.71 23.78 -9.41
CA GLY A 101 9.19 23.57 -8.06
C GLY A 101 8.15 22.44 -7.95
N ALA A 102 8.11 21.51 -8.89
CA ALA A 102 7.25 20.34 -8.86
C ALA A 102 7.70 19.31 -7.81
N LEU A 103 6.79 18.47 -7.34
CA LEU A 103 7.13 17.30 -6.52
C LEU A 103 8.04 16.36 -7.32
N ILE A 104 9.14 15.88 -6.73
CA ILE A 104 9.94 14.84 -7.37
C ILE A 104 9.27 13.50 -7.15
N LEU A 105 8.75 12.94 -8.24
CA LEU A 105 8.21 11.59 -8.30
C LEU A 105 8.79 10.88 -9.52
N LYS A 106 9.62 9.87 -9.25
CA LYS A 106 10.20 8.97 -10.24
C LYS A 106 9.18 7.90 -10.57
N ASP A 107 8.57 8.01 -11.73
CA ASP A 107 7.58 7.07 -12.22
C ASP A 107 8.25 5.83 -12.82
N THR A 108 7.94 4.65 -12.28
CA THR A 108 8.47 3.33 -12.70
C THR A 108 9.99 3.28 -12.93
N PRO A 109 10.83 3.78 -11.99
CA PRO A 109 12.26 3.91 -12.24
C PRO A 109 13.03 2.60 -12.04
N PHE A 110 12.39 1.55 -11.56
CA PHE A 110 13.02 0.30 -11.16
C PHE A 110 13.29 -0.60 -12.36
N SER A 111 14.37 -1.40 -12.28
CA SER A 111 14.72 -2.42 -13.27
C SER A 111 14.62 -3.80 -12.63
N GLY A 112 14.08 -4.77 -13.36
CA GLY A 112 13.95 -6.16 -12.89
C GLY A 112 12.61 -6.52 -12.25
N ALA A 113 11.75 -5.55 -12.00
CA ALA A 113 10.36 -5.76 -11.59
C ALA A 113 9.47 -4.67 -12.15
N SER A 114 8.20 -5.00 -12.40
CA SER A 114 7.21 -4.05 -12.93
C SER A 114 6.21 -3.62 -11.86
N ASP A 115 5.87 -4.52 -10.92
CA ASP A 115 5.00 -4.27 -9.77
C ASP A 115 5.34 -5.28 -8.64
N LEU A 116 4.54 -5.31 -7.57
CA LEU A 116 4.76 -6.16 -6.39
C LEU A 116 4.65 -7.68 -6.67
N GLY A 117 4.20 -8.08 -7.84
CA GLY A 117 4.01 -9.49 -8.19
C GLY A 117 4.55 -9.90 -9.56
N ASN A 118 5.25 -9.01 -10.27
CA ASN A 118 5.77 -9.26 -11.62
C ASN A 118 7.25 -8.87 -11.73
N PRO A 119 8.16 -9.82 -12.06
CA PRO A 119 7.91 -11.19 -12.55
C PRO A 119 7.52 -12.19 -11.44
N ASP A 120 7.77 -11.88 -10.20
CA ASP A 120 7.49 -12.69 -9.03
C ASP A 120 7.31 -11.81 -7.78
N ARG A 121 7.09 -12.42 -6.61
CA ARG A 121 6.80 -11.71 -5.35
C ARG A 121 8.03 -11.20 -4.59
N VAL A 122 9.23 -11.35 -5.16
CA VAL A 122 10.52 -10.98 -4.49
C VAL A 122 11.32 -9.99 -5.32
N SER A 123 11.21 -10.03 -6.64
CA SER A 123 12.05 -9.23 -7.56
C SER A 123 11.91 -7.72 -7.36
N TRP A 124 10.75 -7.24 -6.96
CA TRP A 124 10.53 -5.83 -6.62
C TRP A 124 11.41 -5.35 -5.45
N ALA A 125 11.67 -6.20 -4.45
CA ALA A 125 12.53 -5.85 -3.33
C ALA A 125 13.99 -5.74 -3.76
N ASN A 126 14.47 -6.69 -4.60
CA ASN A 126 15.81 -6.62 -5.17
C ASN A 126 15.97 -5.39 -6.08
N ALA A 127 14.95 -5.06 -6.88
CA ALA A 127 14.93 -3.87 -7.73
C ALA A 127 14.98 -2.58 -6.89
N THR A 128 14.26 -2.54 -5.77
CA THR A 128 14.27 -1.42 -4.81
C THR A 128 15.66 -1.24 -4.21
N GLN A 129 16.29 -2.32 -3.73
CA GLN A 129 17.63 -2.29 -3.14
C GLN A 129 18.67 -1.79 -4.14
N ALA A 130 18.65 -2.34 -5.36
CA ALA A 130 19.54 -1.90 -6.43
C ALA A 130 19.36 -0.42 -6.77
N TYR A 131 18.11 0.05 -6.80
CA TYR A 131 17.78 1.43 -7.10
C TYR A 131 18.22 2.39 -5.99
N LEU A 132 17.95 2.08 -4.72
CA LEU A 132 18.36 2.91 -3.57
C LEU A 132 19.87 2.99 -3.42
N ASN A 133 20.62 1.92 -3.70
CA ASN A 133 22.07 1.93 -3.69
C ASN A 133 22.66 2.90 -4.73
N ALA A 134 21.97 3.12 -5.84
CA ALA A 134 22.38 4.04 -6.90
C ALA A 134 21.80 5.47 -6.75
N ASN A 135 20.73 5.66 -5.94
CA ASN A 135 19.99 6.91 -5.83
C ASN A 135 19.72 7.26 -4.36
N GLN A 136 20.76 7.70 -3.67
CA GLN A 136 20.76 7.94 -2.22
C GLN A 136 19.94 9.17 -1.78
N ASP A 137 19.48 9.99 -2.72
CA ASP A 137 18.58 11.12 -2.47
C ASP A 137 17.10 10.73 -2.37
N ILE A 138 16.74 9.53 -2.80
CA ILE A 138 15.37 8.99 -2.67
C ILE A 138 15.06 8.73 -1.20
N ASN A 139 13.92 9.25 -0.75
CA ASN A 139 13.51 9.14 0.65
C ASN A 139 12.09 8.59 0.85
N VAL A 140 11.39 8.24 -0.25
CA VAL A 140 10.10 7.54 -0.22
C VAL A 140 10.07 6.47 -1.30
N ILE A 141 9.73 5.26 -0.91
CA ILE A 141 9.46 4.12 -1.80
C ILE A 141 8.00 3.73 -1.67
N ILE A 142 7.33 3.57 -2.80
CA ILE A 142 5.99 3.02 -2.89
C ILE A 142 5.92 2.08 -4.08
N TRP A 143 5.24 0.95 -3.91
CA TRP A 143 4.95 -0.01 -4.97
C TRP A 143 3.48 -0.38 -4.96
N SER A 144 2.89 -0.58 -6.13
CA SER A 144 1.53 -1.10 -6.26
C SER A 144 1.50 -2.57 -6.65
N TRP A 145 0.38 -3.18 -6.34
CA TRP A 145 -0.06 -4.43 -6.93
C TRP A 145 -0.76 -4.16 -8.28
N CYS A 146 -0.71 -5.15 -9.19
CA CYS A 146 -1.73 -5.30 -10.23
C CYS A 146 -2.81 -6.26 -9.71
N GLY A 147 -3.14 -7.35 -10.37
CA GLY A 147 -4.17 -8.30 -9.92
C GLY A 147 -3.71 -9.40 -8.95
N GLN A 148 -2.45 -9.40 -8.51
CA GLN A 148 -1.84 -10.58 -7.88
C GLN A 148 -2.36 -10.91 -6.48
N VAL A 149 -2.93 -9.92 -5.76
CA VAL A 149 -3.46 -10.13 -4.39
C VAL A 149 -4.68 -11.05 -4.39
N SER A 150 -5.50 -11.02 -5.44
CA SER A 150 -6.67 -11.90 -5.59
C SER A 150 -6.29 -13.39 -5.62
N GLY A 151 -5.15 -13.72 -6.18
CA GLY A 151 -4.61 -15.10 -6.23
C GLY A 151 -3.55 -15.41 -5.17
N ALA A 152 -3.25 -14.46 -4.27
CA ALA A 152 -2.25 -14.66 -3.23
C ALA A 152 -2.78 -15.54 -2.10
N ASP A 153 -1.91 -16.37 -1.53
CA ASP A 153 -2.18 -16.99 -0.24
C ASP A 153 -1.63 -16.15 0.93
N SER A 154 -1.83 -16.62 2.16
CA SER A 154 -1.35 -15.91 3.34
C SER A 154 0.18 -15.83 3.39
N SER A 155 0.90 -16.82 2.90
CA SER A 155 2.37 -16.84 2.90
C SER A 155 2.95 -15.89 1.87
N ASP A 156 2.28 -15.67 0.76
CA ASP A 156 2.63 -14.66 -0.24
C ASP A 156 2.62 -13.25 0.38
N ILE A 157 1.56 -12.95 1.14
CA ILE A 157 1.46 -11.65 1.83
C ILE A 157 2.49 -11.53 2.95
N LEU A 158 2.76 -12.60 3.70
CA LEU A 158 3.84 -12.59 4.70
C LEU A 158 5.22 -12.35 4.06
N THR A 159 5.47 -12.89 2.87
CA THR A 159 6.69 -12.62 2.09
C THR A 159 6.80 -11.12 1.77
N TYR A 160 5.73 -10.52 1.23
CA TYR A 160 5.68 -9.08 0.97
C TYR A 160 5.97 -8.24 2.22
N LEU A 161 5.26 -8.52 3.32
CA LEU A 161 5.40 -7.78 4.58
C LEU A 161 6.81 -7.93 5.18
N GLY A 162 7.39 -9.13 5.09
CA GLY A 162 8.75 -9.42 5.54
C GLY A 162 9.81 -8.68 4.73
N LEU A 163 9.68 -8.66 3.41
CA LEU A 163 10.59 -7.92 2.51
C LEU A 163 10.52 -6.41 2.74
N MET A 164 9.31 -5.85 2.90
CA MET A 164 9.15 -4.44 3.27
C MET A 164 9.84 -4.12 4.59
N SER A 165 9.65 -4.95 5.62
CA SER A 165 10.30 -4.74 6.93
C SER A 165 11.82 -4.85 6.85
N SER A 166 12.35 -5.71 6.00
CA SER A 166 13.80 -5.84 5.78
C SER A 166 14.38 -4.59 5.12
N LEU A 167 13.70 -4.06 4.10
CA LEU A 167 14.08 -2.81 3.44
C LEU A 167 14.04 -1.61 4.39
N GLU A 168 13.03 -1.52 5.27
CA GLU A 168 12.95 -0.48 6.30
C GLU A 168 14.15 -0.50 7.27
N GLN A 169 14.63 -1.70 7.62
CA GLN A 169 15.80 -1.87 8.48
C GLN A 169 17.09 -1.51 7.76
N GLU A 170 17.21 -1.89 6.50
CA GLU A 170 18.40 -1.63 5.68
C GLU A 170 18.52 -0.15 5.29
N TYR A 171 17.39 0.53 5.05
CA TYR A 171 17.34 1.93 4.63
C TYR A 171 16.54 2.80 5.64
N PRO A 172 17.05 3.04 6.86
CA PRO A 172 16.29 3.68 7.94
C PRO A 172 15.92 5.15 7.67
N ASN A 173 16.55 5.78 6.67
CA ASN A 173 16.26 7.15 6.23
C ASN A 173 15.26 7.22 5.06
N VAL A 174 14.75 6.08 4.59
CA VAL A 174 13.75 5.97 3.54
C VAL A 174 12.41 5.54 4.15
N ARG A 175 11.32 6.20 3.77
CA ARG A 175 9.97 5.80 4.12
C ARG A 175 9.45 4.79 3.12
N PHE A 176 8.91 3.71 3.62
CA PHE A 176 8.29 2.66 2.80
C PHE A 176 6.78 2.68 2.99
N VAL A 177 6.04 2.79 1.88
CA VAL A 177 4.58 2.86 1.88
C VAL A 177 4.02 1.49 1.48
N TYR A 178 3.31 0.86 2.39
CA TYR A 178 2.57 -0.38 2.14
C TYR A 178 1.32 -0.07 1.32
N MET A 179 0.86 -1.05 0.53
CA MET A 179 -0.32 -0.89 -0.31
C MET A 179 -1.18 -2.15 -0.31
N THR A 180 -2.50 -2.00 -0.27
CA THR A 180 -3.47 -3.07 -0.53
C THR A 180 -3.67 -3.29 -2.04
N GLY A 181 -4.17 -4.47 -2.44
CA GLY A 181 -4.58 -4.74 -3.82
C GLY A 181 -5.92 -4.08 -4.16
N HIS A 182 -6.17 -3.85 -5.46
CA HIS A 182 -7.42 -3.28 -5.97
C HIS A 182 -8.61 -4.24 -5.79
N LEU A 183 -9.85 -3.72 -5.85
CA LEU A 183 -11.07 -4.53 -5.78
C LEU A 183 -11.22 -5.45 -7.01
N ASP A 184 -11.74 -6.66 -6.79
CA ASP A 184 -11.91 -7.69 -7.83
C ASP A 184 -13.34 -8.22 -7.96
N GLY A 185 -14.29 -7.60 -7.27
CA GLY A 185 -15.69 -8.01 -7.29
C GLY A 185 -16.02 -9.17 -6.34
N SER A 186 -15.04 -9.74 -5.63
CA SER A 186 -15.28 -10.90 -4.75
C SER A 186 -15.92 -10.55 -3.40
N GLY A 187 -16.02 -9.26 -3.07
CA GLY A 187 -16.68 -8.76 -1.88
C GLY A 187 -15.96 -9.17 -0.57
N ARG A 188 -16.72 -9.09 0.53
CA ARG A 188 -16.20 -9.27 1.90
C ARG A 188 -15.63 -10.66 2.18
N ASP A 189 -16.23 -11.69 1.58
CA ASP A 189 -15.81 -13.08 1.80
C ASP A 189 -14.70 -13.54 0.83
N GLY A 190 -14.34 -12.69 -0.12
CA GLY A 190 -13.33 -12.95 -1.13
C GLY A 190 -11.90 -13.06 -0.59
N ASN A 191 -11.07 -13.84 -1.27
CA ASN A 191 -9.66 -13.98 -0.90
C ASN A 191 -8.93 -12.62 -0.89
N LEU A 192 -9.21 -11.77 -1.87
CA LEU A 192 -8.65 -10.42 -1.93
C LEU A 192 -8.87 -9.64 -0.64
N HIS A 193 -10.12 -9.60 -0.15
CA HIS A 193 -10.45 -8.88 1.08
C HIS A 193 -9.66 -9.44 2.28
N GLN A 194 -9.57 -10.76 2.41
CA GLN A 194 -8.80 -11.41 3.48
C GLN A 194 -7.30 -11.05 3.41
N ARG A 195 -6.72 -11.00 2.21
CA ARG A 195 -5.30 -10.63 2.03
C ARG A 195 -5.09 -9.14 2.30
N ASN A 196 -5.97 -8.28 1.82
CA ASN A 196 -5.91 -6.86 2.13
C ASN A 196 -6.06 -6.61 3.64
N GLN A 197 -6.93 -7.36 4.33
CA GLN A 197 -7.07 -7.26 5.79
C GLN A 197 -5.80 -7.72 6.52
N GLN A 198 -5.08 -8.70 6.00
CA GLN A 198 -3.77 -9.12 6.54
C GLN A 198 -2.75 -7.98 6.45
N ILE A 199 -2.70 -7.25 5.32
CA ILE A 199 -1.85 -6.06 5.15
C ILE A 199 -2.25 -4.95 6.13
N ARG A 200 -3.55 -4.62 6.22
CA ARG A 200 -4.08 -3.60 7.15
C ARG A 200 -3.72 -3.89 8.60
N ASN A 201 -3.97 -5.12 9.05
CA ASN A 201 -3.69 -5.56 10.41
C ASN A 201 -2.20 -5.45 10.74
N PHE A 202 -1.33 -5.83 9.81
CA PHE A 202 0.11 -5.68 9.98
C PHE A 202 0.51 -4.21 10.12
N CYS A 203 0.02 -3.34 9.23
CA CYS A 203 0.34 -1.92 9.26
C CYS A 203 -0.13 -1.25 10.56
N GLN A 204 -1.33 -1.58 11.04
CA GLN A 204 -1.84 -1.10 12.33
C GLN A 204 -1.01 -1.60 13.51
N THR A 205 -0.71 -2.90 13.54
CA THR A 205 0.03 -3.54 14.65
C THR A 205 1.44 -2.98 14.79
N TYR A 206 2.12 -2.73 13.66
CA TYR A 206 3.52 -2.32 13.64
C TYR A 206 3.74 -0.84 13.29
N ASN A 207 2.68 -0.01 13.37
CA ASN A 207 2.73 1.44 13.11
C ASN A 207 3.36 1.77 11.75
N LYS A 208 2.84 1.17 10.67
CA LYS A 208 3.35 1.35 9.31
C LYS A 208 2.60 2.43 8.53
N ILE A 209 3.18 2.82 7.40
CA ILE A 209 2.58 3.77 6.48
C ILE A 209 1.82 2.98 5.42
N LEU A 210 0.49 3.11 5.38
CA LEU A 210 -0.39 2.39 4.46
C LEU A 210 -1.11 3.36 3.52
N TYR A 211 -1.02 3.12 2.22
CA TYR A 211 -1.93 3.63 1.22
C TYR A 211 -2.95 2.54 0.91
N ASP A 212 -4.16 2.69 1.42
CA ASP A 212 -5.20 1.66 1.34
C ASP A 212 -5.98 1.77 0.03
N PHE A 213 -5.36 1.28 -1.05
CA PHE A 213 -5.88 1.37 -2.41
C PHE A 213 -7.29 0.78 -2.54
N ALA A 214 -7.53 -0.39 -1.94
CA ALA A 214 -8.84 -1.04 -1.95
C ALA A 214 -9.90 -0.23 -1.20
N ASP A 215 -9.56 0.38 -0.08
CA ASP A 215 -10.52 1.15 0.70
C ASP A 215 -10.89 2.46 -0.02
N ILE A 216 -9.90 3.15 -0.61
CA ILE A 216 -10.13 4.38 -1.38
C ILE A 216 -11.12 4.15 -2.52
N GLU A 217 -11.08 3.00 -3.20
CA GLU A 217 -11.99 2.66 -4.30
C GLU A 217 -13.28 1.96 -3.86
N SER A 218 -13.44 1.73 -2.55
CA SER A 218 -14.66 1.15 -1.99
C SER A 218 -15.78 2.16 -1.76
N TYR A 219 -15.52 3.45 -1.89
CA TYR A 219 -16.47 4.53 -1.60
C TYR A 219 -16.50 5.56 -2.71
N ASP A 220 -17.66 6.21 -2.90
CA ASP A 220 -17.77 7.45 -3.65
C ASP A 220 -17.33 8.67 -2.78
N PRO A 221 -17.33 9.89 -3.30
CA PRO A 221 -16.98 11.08 -2.51
C PRO A 221 -17.92 11.37 -1.33
N ASP A 222 -19.16 10.86 -1.34
CA ASP A 222 -20.12 11.04 -0.24
C ASP A 222 -19.78 10.14 0.96
N GLY A 223 -19.06 9.04 0.73
CA GLY A 223 -18.53 8.16 1.79
C GLY A 223 -19.60 7.38 2.57
N LEU A 224 -20.82 7.30 2.04
CA LEU A 224 -21.95 6.71 2.75
C LEU A 224 -22.11 5.21 2.53
N VAL A 225 -21.64 4.70 1.41
CA VAL A 225 -21.80 3.30 1.00
C VAL A 225 -20.46 2.65 0.79
N ASN A 226 -20.25 1.50 1.40
CA ASN A 226 -19.11 0.64 1.12
C ASN A 226 -19.44 -0.28 -0.06
N TYR A 227 -19.08 0.12 -1.25
CA TYR A 227 -19.38 -0.64 -2.47
C TYR A 227 -18.62 -1.97 -2.56
N MET A 228 -17.49 -2.12 -1.85
CA MET A 228 -16.80 -3.41 -1.73
C MET A 228 -17.74 -4.47 -1.14
N GLU A 229 -18.57 -4.13 -0.16
CA GLU A 229 -19.55 -5.05 0.43
C GLU A 229 -20.69 -5.43 -0.54
N LEU A 230 -20.87 -4.63 -1.59
CA LEU A 230 -21.81 -4.88 -2.69
C LEU A 230 -21.11 -5.55 -3.90
N GLY A 231 -19.92 -6.12 -3.70
CA GLY A 231 -19.18 -6.79 -4.75
C GLY A 231 -18.60 -5.85 -5.79
N ALA A 232 -18.18 -4.64 -5.40
CA ALA A 232 -17.55 -3.73 -6.35
C ALA A 232 -16.20 -4.25 -6.85
N ASN A 233 -15.92 -3.99 -8.12
CA ASN A 233 -14.65 -4.29 -8.79
C ASN A 233 -13.83 -3.01 -9.08
N ASP A 234 -12.68 -3.18 -9.69
CA ASP A 234 -11.76 -2.13 -10.10
C ASP A 234 -12.37 -1.10 -11.07
N ASN A 235 -13.34 -1.52 -11.92
CA ASN A 235 -14.08 -0.62 -12.81
C ASN A 235 -15.19 0.17 -12.09
N CYS A 236 -15.33 0.04 -10.77
CA CYS A 236 -16.39 0.64 -9.96
C CYS A 236 -17.79 0.03 -10.21
N ASP A 237 -17.87 -1.12 -10.89
CA ASP A 237 -19.11 -1.86 -11.04
C ASP A 237 -19.43 -2.64 -9.77
N TYR A 238 -20.72 -2.66 -9.38
CA TYR A 238 -21.21 -3.38 -8.22
C TYR A 238 -22.60 -3.99 -8.48
N ASP A 239 -23.01 -4.93 -7.64
CA ASP A 239 -24.33 -5.55 -7.71
C ASP A 239 -25.32 -4.83 -6.80
N ASN A 240 -26.42 -4.36 -7.39
CA ASN A 240 -27.55 -3.83 -6.65
C ASN A 240 -28.76 -4.76 -6.84
N ASN A 241 -28.87 -5.81 -6.03
CA ASN A 241 -29.95 -6.80 -6.07
C ASN A 241 -30.10 -7.46 -7.46
N GLY A 242 -29.01 -7.88 -8.07
CA GLY A 242 -28.99 -8.53 -9.38
C GLY A 242 -28.94 -7.55 -10.57
N VAL A 243 -28.77 -6.26 -10.31
CA VAL A 243 -28.59 -5.23 -11.33
C VAL A 243 -27.15 -4.70 -11.25
N SER A 244 -26.38 -4.89 -12.32
CA SER A 244 -25.05 -4.31 -12.42
C SER A 244 -25.14 -2.80 -12.54
N MET A 245 -24.50 -2.09 -11.64
CA MET A 245 -24.42 -0.64 -11.56
C MET A 245 -22.98 -0.20 -11.44
N ASN A 246 -22.71 1.10 -11.65
CA ASN A 246 -21.36 1.65 -11.53
C ASN A 246 -21.41 2.90 -10.65
N TRP A 247 -20.84 2.84 -9.45
CA TRP A 247 -20.94 3.91 -8.47
C TRP A 247 -20.27 5.21 -8.94
N ALA A 248 -19.16 5.10 -9.65
CA ALA A 248 -18.44 6.30 -10.13
C ALA A 248 -19.23 7.02 -11.23
N LYS A 249 -19.81 6.28 -12.20
CA LYS A 249 -20.67 6.86 -13.23
C LYS A 249 -21.94 7.46 -12.65
N GLN A 250 -22.54 6.82 -11.63
CA GLN A 250 -23.71 7.35 -10.94
C GLN A 250 -23.40 8.71 -10.30
N TRP A 251 -22.33 8.78 -9.52
CA TRP A 251 -21.92 10.03 -8.88
C TRP A 251 -21.57 11.09 -9.92
N GLN A 252 -20.77 10.77 -10.94
CA GLN A 252 -20.40 11.68 -12.03
C GLN A 252 -21.63 12.23 -12.79
N SER A 253 -22.71 11.44 -12.94
CA SER A 253 -23.91 11.86 -13.67
C SER A 253 -24.71 12.97 -12.96
N THR A 254 -24.50 13.13 -11.66
CA THR A 254 -25.18 14.15 -10.81
C THR A 254 -24.27 15.30 -10.43
N HIS A 255 -23.01 15.28 -10.86
CA HIS A 255 -21.98 16.27 -10.53
C HIS A 255 -21.34 16.84 -11.78
N THR A 256 -20.88 18.10 -11.72
CA THR A 256 -20.40 18.82 -12.89
C THR A 256 -18.92 18.52 -13.15
N LYS A 257 -18.62 18.00 -14.36
CA LYS A 257 -17.25 17.81 -14.82
C LYS A 257 -16.51 19.15 -14.82
N ASP A 258 -15.21 19.11 -14.51
CA ASP A 258 -14.31 20.27 -14.39
C ASP A 258 -14.70 21.29 -13.29
N VAL A 259 -15.63 20.90 -12.41
CA VAL A 259 -16.02 21.61 -11.17
C VAL A 259 -15.88 20.68 -9.97
N ASP A 260 -16.58 19.55 -9.98
CA ASP A 260 -16.63 18.58 -8.88
C ASP A 260 -15.63 17.42 -9.10
N TRP A 261 -15.39 17.07 -10.36
CA TRP A 261 -14.45 16.03 -10.78
C TRP A 261 -13.79 16.41 -12.12
N TYR A 262 -12.69 15.75 -12.46
CA TYR A 262 -11.96 15.98 -13.71
C TYR A 262 -11.70 14.67 -14.44
N ASP A 263 -11.56 14.78 -15.76
CA ASP A 263 -11.22 13.65 -16.61
C ASP A 263 -9.74 13.27 -16.45
N CYS A 264 -9.48 11.98 -16.40
CA CYS A 264 -8.13 11.41 -16.41
C CYS A 264 -8.18 9.97 -16.90
N GLY A 265 -7.06 9.49 -17.46
CA GLY A 265 -6.91 8.07 -17.77
C GLY A 265 -6.84 7.25 -16.48
N ALA A 266 -7.85 6.42 -16.21
CA ALA A 266 -7.85 5.51 -15.07
C ALA A 266 -7.89 4.07 -15.61
N ALA A 267 -6.73 3.45 -15.79
CA ALA A 267 -6.63 2.10 -16.35
C ALA A 267 -7.51 1.13 -15.57
N HIS A 268 -8.36 0.39 -16.26
CA HIS A 268 -9.36 -0.54 -15.70
C HIS A 268 -10.44 0.10 -14.81
N SER A 269 -10.56 1.45 -14.79
CA SER A 269 -11.45 2.14 -13.86
C SER A 269 -12.12 3.37 -14.47
N GLN A 270 -12.73 4.19 -13.62
CA GLN A 270 -13.42 5.43 -13.98
C GLN A 270 -12.59 6.66 -13.56
N PRO A 271 -12.68 7.79 -14.27
CA PRO A 271 -11.95 9.02 -13.93
C PRO A 271 -12.10 9.45 -12.46
N LEU A 272 -13.32 9.38 -11.91
CA LEU A 272 -13.57 9.73 -10.51
C LEU A 272 -12.72 8.90 -9.52
N ASN A 273 -12.54 7.60 -9.81
CA ASN A 273 -11.69 6.75 -8.98
C ASN A 273 -10.21 7.17 -9.06
N GLY A 274 -9.73 7.56 -10.26
CA GLY A 274 -8.41 8.17 -10.43
C GLY A 274 -8.27 9.50 -9.65
N ASN A 275 -9.31 10.35 -9.65
CA ASN A 275 -9.31 11.59 -8.87
C ASN A 275 -9.15 11.31 -7.37
N ARG A 276 -9.91 10.37 -6.82
CA ARG A 276 -9.83 10.00 -5.40
C ARG A 276 -8.45 9.47 -5.01
N LYS A 277 -7.84 8.65 -5.87
CA LYS A 277 -6.47 8.15 -5.66
C LYS A 277 -5.43 9.26 -5.71
N ALA A 278 -5.58 10.22 -6.60
CA ALA A 278 -4.70 11.39 -6.62
C ALA A 278 -4.84 12.26 -5.36
N TYR A 279 -6.07 12.48 -4.88
CA TYR A 279 -6.31 13.22 -3.65
C TYR A 279 -5.68 12.50 -2.44
N ALA A 280 -5.86 11.19 -2.34
CA ALA A 280 -5.25 10.35 -1.32
C ALA A 280 -3.71 10.36 -1.40
N ALA A 281 -3.14 10.37 -2.61
CA ALA A 281 -1.69 10.47 -2.80
C ALA A 281 -1.15 11.81 -2.27
N TRP A 282 -1.78 12.95 -2.60
CA TRP A 282 -1.37 14.23 -2.05
C TRP A 282 -1.58 14.34 -0.54
N TRP A 283 -2.61 13.70 0.01
CA TRP A 283 -2.78 13.55 1.45
C TRP A 283 -1.60 12.81 2.07
N LEU A 284 -1.23 11.68 1.50
CA LEU A 284 -0.06 10.91 1.93
C LEU A 284 1.21 11.76 1.89
N TRP A 285 1.47 12.45 0.78
CA TRP A 285 2.67 13.29 0.64
C TRP A 285 2.71 14.41 1.69
N ALA A 286 1.59 15.04 1.97
CA ALA A 286 1.49 16.05 3.03
C ALA A 286 1.77 15.43 4.43
N ARG A 287 1.22 14.24 4.73
CA ARG A 287 1.50 13.50 5.97
C ARG A 287 2.98 13.17 6.11
N LEU A 288 3.61 12.68 5.04
CA LEU A 288 5.04 12.38 5.01
C LEU A 288 5.92 13.64 5.15
N ALA A 289 5.44 14.79 4.71
CA ALA A 289 6.14 16.07 4.88
C ALA A 289 6.04 16.63 6.31
N GLY A 290 5.18 16.05 7.19
CA GLY A 290 5.04 16.40 8.60
C GLY A 290 3.68 16.96 9.00
N TRP A 291 2.69 16.96 8.11
CA TRP A 291 1.31 17.33 8.47
C TRP A 291 0.71 16.28 9.42
N SER A 292 0.07 16.74 10.49
CA SER A 292 -0.57 15.84 11.46
C SER A 292 -1.85 15.15 10.93
N GLY A 293 -2.43 15.68 9.85
CA GLY A 293 -3.78 15.34 9.42
C GLY A 293 -4.82 16.26 10.07
N VAL A 294 -6.08 15.94 9.88
CA VAL A 294 -7.24 16.60 10.49
C VAL A 294 -7.79 15.75 11.62
#